data_74319d703765b0eced8072152d4bedc3
#
_entry.id   74319d703765b0eced8072152d4bedc3
#
_cell.length_a   1.000
_cell.length_b   1.000
_cell.length_c   1.000
_cell.angle_alpha   90.00
_cell.angle_beta   90.00
_cell.angle_gamma   90.00
#
_symmetry.space_group_name_H-M   'P 1'
#
loop_
_entity.id
_entity.type
_entity.pdbx_description
1 polymer ?
#
loop_
_entity_poly.entity_id
_entity_poly.type
_entity_poly.pdbx_seq_one_letter_code
_entity_poly.pdbx_strand_id
1 'polypeptide(L)'
;MAGLRQWFNGTISVAGYPETHPQATSESADLRHLASKVDAGASQIMTQYCYDTDQLLRFADNAQSQGITVPIVVGVMPIHDIAAIQRFSARCGAIVPRSIVDQFEALQDADDQYQLSVDIAVKQIQRLHGYGLNRVHLYTLNRPQWVQGILHALDQPAL
;
A
#
# COMPACT_ATOMS: atom_id res chain seq x y z
N MET A 1 -21.25 7.97 -0.68
CA MET A 1 -20.79 7.69 -2.06
C MET A 1 -21.87 8.07 -3.07
N ALA A 2 -23.04 7.41 -3.09
CA ALA A 2 -24.09 7.68 -4.08
C ALA A 2 -24.48 9.16 -4.20
N GLY A 3 -24.63 9.90 -3.06
CA GLY A 3 -24.90 11.33 -3.09
C GLY A 3 -23.77 12.17 -3.71
N LEU A 4 -22.49 11.79 -3.50
CA LEU A 4 -21.37 12.49 -4.11
C LEU A 4 -21.34 12.30 -5.64
N ARG A 5 -21.68 11.10 -6.10
CA ARG A 5 -21.68 10.77 -7.54
C ARG A 5 -22.71 11.56 -8.34
N GLN A 6 -23.79 12.02 -7.71
CA GLN A 6 -24.80 12.86 -8.36
C GLN A 6 -24.26 14.25 -8.77
N TRP A 7 -23.23 14.73 -8.08
CA TRP A 7 -22.70 16.08 -8.25
C TRP A 7 -21.27 16.11 -8.84
N PHE A 8 -20.60 14.96 -8.82
CA PHE A 8 -19.20 14.90 -9.20
C PHE A 8 -18.93 13.79 -10.21
N ASN A 9 -18.52 14.17 -11.41
CA ASN A 9 -18.24 13.26 -12.52
C ASN A 9 -16.78 12.81 -12.61
N GLY A 10 -15.92 13.32 -11.73
CA GLY A 10 -14.48 12.96 -11.70
C GLY A 10 -14.20 11.61 -11.03
N THR A 11 -12.92 11.27 -10.90
CA THR A 11 -12.46 10.06 -10.23
C THR A 11 -12.73 10.15 -8.73
N ILE A 12 -13.39 9.14 -8.19
CA ILE A 12 -13.62 8.99 -6.75
C ILE A 12 -12.82 7.78 -6.27
N SER A 13 -11.81 8.04 -5.45
CA SER A 13 -11.01 7.01 -4.80
C SER A 13 -11.59 6.64 -3.44
N VAL A 14 -11.60 5.35 -3.12
CA VAL A 14 -11.99 4.84 -1.79
C VAL A 14 -10.85 4.06 -1.17
N ALA A 15 -10.76 4.10 0.16
CA ALA A 15 -9.75 3.34 0.86
C ALA A 15 -10.07 1.84 0.84
N GLY A 16 -9.05 1.02 0.56
CA GLY A 16 -9.00 -0.42 0.76
C GLY A 16 -7.97 -0.78 1.84
N TYR A 17 -8.21 -1.85 2.57
CA TYR A 17 -7.36 -2.26 3.69
C TYR A 17 -6.88 -3.70 3.48
N PRO A 18 -5.64 -3.90 2.98
CA PRO A 18 -5.10 -5.25 2.77
C PRO A 18 -5.07 -6.09 4.05
N GLU A 19 -4.82 -5.47 5.19
CA GLU A 19 -4.73 -6.10 6.51
C GLU A 19 -6.03 -6.02 7.32
N THR A 20 -7.15 -5.74 6.65
CA THR A 20 -8.49 -5.53 7.24
C THR A 20 -8.59 -4.23 8.06
N HIS A 21 -9.63 -3.47 7.84
CA HIS A 21 -9.86 -2.23 8.60
C HIS A 21 -10.01 -2.53 10.09
N PRO A 22 -9.36 -1.77 11.03
CA PRO A 22 -9.42 -2.04 12.48
C PRO A 22 -10.83 -2.11 13.07
N GLN A 23 -11.80 -1.44 12.45
CA GLN A 23 -13.20 -1.44 12.88
C GLN A 23 -14.06 -2.49 12.15
N ALA A 24 -13.50 -3.23 11.20
CA ALA A 24 -14.24 -4.28 10.52
C ALA A 24 -14.36 -5.51 11.42
N THR A 25 -15.50 -6.19 11.34
CA THR A 25 -15.78 -7.41 12.14
C THR A 25 -15.06 -8.63 11.56
N SER A 26 -14.68 -8.58 10.28
CA SER A 26 -13.91 -9.63 9.59
C SER A 26 -13.41 -9.09 8.25
N GLU A 27 -12.42 -9.75 7.65
CA GLU A 27 -11.94 -9.48 6.30
C GLU A 27 -13.08 -9.52 5.27
N SER A 28 -13.93 -10.53 5.34
CA SER A 28 -15.06 -10.64 4.41
C SER A 28 -16.10 -9.51 4.57
N ALA A 29 -16.28 -8.98 5.78
CA ALA A 29 -17.15 -7.83 6.02
C ALA A 29 -16.54 -6.55 5.43
N ASP A 30 -15.24 -6.37 5.58
CA ASP A 30 -14.50 -5.21 5.01
C ASP A 30 -14.54 -5.24 3.48
N LEU A 31 -14.33 -6.40 2.87
CA LEU A 31 -14.42 -6.56 1.41
C LEU A 31 -15.83 -6.29 0.89
N ARG A 32 -16.88 -6.78 1.56
CA ARG A 32 -18.29 -6.46 1.18
C ARG A 32 -18.56 -4.96 1.30
N HIS A 33 -18.03 -4.31 2.34
CA HIS A 33 -18.15 -2.86 2.49
C HIS A 33 -17.42 -2.11 1.37
N LEU A 34 -16.23 -2.61 0.96
CA LEU A 34 -15.48 -2.07 -0.17
C LEU A 34 -16.28 -2.23 -1.49
N ALA A 35 -16.85 -3.41 -1.74
CA ALA A 35 -17.72 -3.64 -2.90
C ALA A 35 -18.89 -2.67 -2.92
N SER A 36 -19.57 -2.46 -1.79
CA SER A 36 -20.65 -1.48 -1.68
C SER A 36 -20.23 -0.04 -2.03
N LYS A 37 -18.98 0.34 -1.74
CA LYS A 37 -18.43 1.66 -2.14
C LYS A 37 -18.23 1.74 -3.65
N VAL A 38 -17.78 0.65 -4.27
CA VAL A 38 -17.61 0.55 -5.73
C VAL A 38 -18.97 0.61 -6.41
N ASP A 39 -19.95 -0.16 -5.97
CA ASP A 39 -21.33 -0.14 -6.48
C ASP A 39 -21.97 1.25 -6.37
N ALA A 40 -21.64 1.98 -5.31
CA ALA A 40 -22.09 3.36 -5.10
C ALA A 40 -21.33 4.40 -5.94
N GLY A 41 -20.42 3.98 -6.86
CA GLY A 41 -19.78 4.82 -7.85
C GLY A 41 -18.32 5.18 -7.56
N ALA A 42 -17.59 4.46 -6.69
CA ALA A 42 -16.13 4.60 -6.62
C ALA A 42 -15.50 4.16 -7.95
N SER A 43 -14.49 4.92 -8.40
CA SER A 43 -13.83 4.71 -9.70
C SER A 43 -12.49 3.99 -9.54
N GLN A 44 -11.93 3.98 -8.35
CA GLN A 44 -10.70 3.27 -8.01
C GLN A 44 -10.60 3.05 -6.50
N ILE A 45 -9.77 2.08 -6.12
CA ILE A 45 -9.40 1.81 -4.74
C ILE A 45 -7.97 2.30 -4.53
N MET A 46 -7.71 3.02 -3.44
CA MET A 46 -6.37 3.32 -2.97
C MET A 46 -6.15 2.55 -1.67
N THR A 47 -5.16 1.66 -1.64
CA THR A 47 -4.96 0.85 -0.44
C THR A 47 -4.21 1.62 0.65
N GLN A 48 -4.45 1.25 1.90
CA GLN A 48 -3.48 1.48 2.97
C GLN A 48 -2.15 0.84 2.55
N TYR A 49 -1.02 1.43 2.97
CA TYR A 49 0.27 0.75 2.80
C TYR A 49 0.28 -0.56 3.59
N CYS A 50 0.96 -1.54 3.05
CA CYS A 50 1.15 -2.85 3.67
C CYS A 50 2.52 -3.36 3.27
N TYR A 51 3.33 -3.77 4.25
CA TYR A 51 4.70 -4.25 4.00
C TYR A 51 4.74 -5.72 3.58
N ASP A 52 3.68 -6.48 3.85
CA ASP A 52 3.54 -7.85 3.36
C ASP A 52 2.96 -7.85 1.93
N THR A 53 3.83 -8.07 0.94
CA THR A 53 3.41 -8.12 -0.46
C THR A 53 2.44 -9.26 -0.74
N ASP A 54 2.57 -10.41 -0.08
CA ASP A 54 1.63 -11.53 -0.25
C ASP A 54 0.24 -11.16 0.23
N GLN A 55 0.14 -10.36 1.29
CA GLN A 55 -1.14 -9.86 1.78
C GLN A 55 -1.79 -8.89 0.77
N LEU A 56 -0.99 -8.03 0.11
CA LEU A 56 -1.47 -7.15 -0.96
C LEU A 56 -2.01 -7.96 -2.15
N LEU A 57 -1.30 -9.02 -2.56
CA LEU A 57 -1.74 -9.89 -3.65
C LEU A 57 -3.03 -10.64 -3.28
N ARG A 58 -3.10 -11.22 -2.07
CA ARG A 58 -4.34 -11.85 -1.57
C ARG A 58 -5.52 -10.87 -1.54
N PHE A 59 -5.29 -9.64 -1.10
CA PHE A 59 -6.31 -8.60 -1.11
C PHE A 59 -6.84 -8.35 -2.52
N ALA A 60 -5.96 -8.24 -3.52
CA ALA A 60 -6.35 -8.02 -4.92
C ALA A 60 -7.19 -9.20 -5.46
N ASP A 61 -6.78 -10.45 -5.19
CA ASP A 61 -7.53 -11.66 -5.56
C ASP A 61 -8.90 -11.71 -4.91
N ASN A 62 -8.95 -11.42 -3.61
CA ASN A 62 -10.19 -11.42 -2.85
C ASN A 62 -11.15 -10.32 -3.33
N ALA A 63 -10.62 -9.13 -3.67
CA ALA A 63 -11.40 -8.04 -4.26
C ALA A 63 -11.99 -8.46 -5.62
N GLN A 64 -11.16 -9.05 -6.48
CA GLN A 64 -11.62 -9.57 -7.77
C GLN A 64 -12.71 -10.65 -7.60
N SER A 65 -12.54 -11.56 -6.66
CA SER A 65 -13.50 -12.62 -6.34
C SER A 65 -14.85 -12.07 -5.85
N GLN A 66 -14.88 -10.88 -5.26
CA GLN A 66 -16.07 -10.15 -4.86
C GLN A 66 -16.68 -9.31 -6.02
N GLY A 67 -16.18 -9.46 -7.24
CA GLY A 67 -16.65 -8.72 -8.42
C GLY A 67 -16.15 -7.28 -8.51
N ILE A 68 -15.16 -6.90 -7.72
CA ILE A 68 -14.54 -5.57 -7.80
C ILE A 68 -13.63 -5.53 -9.01
N THR A 69 -13.95 -4.68 -10.00
CA THR A 69 -13.24 -4.56 -11.27
C THR A 69 -12.55 -3.20 -11.45
N VAL A 70 -12.79 -2.26 -10.54
CA VAL A 70 -12.13 -0.95 -10.59
C VAL A 70 -10.65 -1.06 -10.29
N PRO A 71 -9.79 -0.18 -10.85
CA PRO A 71 -8.35 -0.22 -10.61
C PRO A 71 -8.00 -0.14 -9.12
N ILE A 72 -7.02 -0.93 -8.71
CA ILE A 72 -6.39 -0.86 -7.40
C ILE A 72 -5.08 -0.07 -7.53
N VAL A 73 -4.98 1.01 -6.76
CA VAL A 73 -3.76 1.81 -6.58
C VAL A 73 -3.14 1.36 -5.26
N VAL A 74 -2.01 0.69 -5.33
CA VAL A 74 -1.37 0.11 -4.14
C VAL A 74 -0.57 1.17 -3.38
N GLY A 75 -0.85 1.30 -2.10
CA GLY A 75 -0.10 2.15 -1.20
C GLY A 75 1.24 1.53 -0.81
N VAL A 76 2.33 2.25 -1.05
CA VAL A 76 3.69 1.88 -0.63
C VAL A 76 4.26 3.01 0.21
N MET A 77 4.85 2.69 1.34
CA MET A 77 5.43 3.67 2.26
C MET A 77 6.88 3.30 2.58
N PRO A 78 7.87 4.11 2.16
CA PRO A 78 9.26 3.89 2.53
C PRO A 78 9.47 4.07 4.04
N ILE A 79 10.42 3.32 4.59
CA ILE A 79 10.75 3.32 6.02
C ILE A 79 11.91 4.30 6.26
N HIS A 80 11.60 5.44 6.86
CA HIS A 80 12.61 6.46 7.16
C HIS A 80 13.14 6.40 8.61
N ASP A 81 12.41 5.74 9.49
CA ASP A 81 12.75 5.50 10.89
C ASP A 81 11.88 4.32 11.34
N ILE A 82 12.50 3.18 11.56
CA ILE A 82 11.77 1.93 11.84
C ILE A 82 10.92 2.04 13.11
N ALA A 83 11.42 2.67 14.17
CA ALA A 83 10.68 2.82 15.41
C ALA A 83 9.48 3.77 15.27
N ALA A 84 9.64 4.85 14.51
CA ALA A 84 8.55 5.77 14.21
C ALA A 84 7.47 5.11 13.35
N ILE A 85 7.89 4.35 12.34
CA ILE A 85 6.98 3.61 11.45
C ILE A 85 6.21 2.52 12.21
N GLN A 86 6.85 1.77 13.11
CA GLN A 86 6.15 0.80 13.95
C GLN A 86 5.05 1.46 14.80
N ARG A 87 5.37 2.59 15.47
CA ARG A 87 4.37 3.34 16.26
C ARG A 87 3.24 3.90 15.40
N PHE A 88 3.56 4.39 14.21
CA PHE A 88 2.57 4.91 13.27
C PHE A 88 1.67 3.78 12.74
N SER A 89 2.26 2.68 12.30
CA SER A 89 1.54 1.51 11.77
C SER A 89 0.58 0.92 12.78
N ALA A 90 1.00 0.78 14.05
CA ALA A 90 0.13 0.29 15.12
C ALA A 90 -1.15 1.12 15.28
N ARG A 91 -1.09 2.44 15.03
CA ARG A 91 -2.27 3.33 15.10
C ARG A 91 -3.16 3.25 13.85
N CYS A 92 -2.58 2.88 12.72
CA CYS A 92 -3.29 2.75 11.44
C CYS A 92 -3.83 1.32 11.19
N GLY A 93 -3.54 0.37 12.08
CA GLY A 93 -3.89 -1.04 11.88
C GLY A 93 -3.03 -1.72 10.81
N ALA A 94 -1.85 -1.16 10.48
CA ALA A 94 -0.89 -1.77 9.57
C ALA A 94 0.20 -2.51 10.38
N ILE A 95 0.75 -3.58 9.80
CA ILE A 95 1.76 -4.43 10.43
C ILE A 95 3.12 -4.18 9.78
N VAL A 96 4.14 -3.98 10.59
CA VAL A 96 5.53 -4.03 10.14
C VAL A 96 6.06 -5.42 10.46
N PRO A 97 6.34 -6.26 9.45
CA PRO A 97 6.85 -7.62 9.67
C PRO A 97 8.12 -7.62 10.50
N ARG A 98 8.24 -8.57 11.44
CA ARG A 98 9.42 -8.68 12.31
C ARG A 98 10.71 -8.83 11.51
N SER A 99 10.67 -9.54 10.39
CA SER A 99 11.82 -9.69 9.48
C SER A 99 12.33 -8.36 8.91
N ILE A 100 11.46 -7.38 8.69
CA ILE A 100 11.85 -6.02 8.27
C ILE A 100 12.48 -5.29 9.46
N VAL A 101 11.84 -5.36 10.62
CA VAL A 101 12.37 -4.73 11.84
C VAL A 101 13.79 -5.21 12.13
N ASP A 102 14.00 -6.53 12.11
CA ASP A 102 15.33 -7.14 12.38
C ASP A 102 16.41 -6.66 11.40
N GLN A 103 16.05 -6.48 10.12
CA GLN A 103 16.99 -5.95 9.13
C GLN A 103 17.41 -4.52 9.45
N PHE A 104 16.48 -3.65 9.86
CA PHE A 104 16.78 -2.27 10.24
C PHE A 104 17.56 -2.20 11.55
N GLU A 105 17.21 -3.02 12.55
CA GLU A 105 17.90 -3.08 13.84
C GLU A 105 19.36 -3.56 13.70
N ALA A 106 19.68 -4.36 12.68
CA ALA A 106 21.02 -4.82 12.39
C ALA A 106 21.93 -3.73 11.79
N LEU A 107 21.37 -2.65 11.24
CA LEU A 107 22.10 -1.57 10.59
C LEU A 107 22.30 -0.39 11.54
N GLN A 108 23.55 0.10 11.65
CA GLN A 108 23.89 1.26 12.47
C GLN A 108 24.04 2.54 11.63
N ASP A 109 24.37 2.38 10.35
CA ASP A 109 24.61 3.49 9.44
C ASP A 109 23.29 3.99 8.81
N ALA A 110 23.12 5.30 8.72
CA ALA A 110 21.91 5.91 8.18
C ALA A 110 21.78 5.73 6.66
N ASP A 111 22.89 5.69 5.94
CA ASP A 111 22.90 5.50 4.49
C ASP A 111 22.54 4.05 4.16
N ASP A 112 23.00 3.08 4.95
CA ASP A 112 22.60 1.67 4.83
C ASP A 112 21.11 1.49 5.11
N GLN A 113 20.56 2.14 6.13
CA GLN A 113 19.14 2.13 6.44
C GLN A 113 18.30 2.78 5.31
N TYR A 114 18.81 3.88 4.74
CA TYR A 114 18.18 4.52 3.59
C TYR A 114 18.15 3.56 2.40
N GLN A 115 19.26 2.92 2.06
CA GLN A 115 19.35 1.98 0.95
C GLN A 115 18.43 0.78 1.16
N LEU A 116 18.40 0.20 2.35
CA LEU A 116 17.50 -0.89 2.70
C LEU A 116 16.03 -0.49 2.51
N SER A 117 15.66 0.73 2.92
CA SER A 117 14.30 1.24 2.73
C SER A 117 13.91 1.35 1.25
N VAL A 118 14.82 1.88 0.42
CA VAL A 118 14.62 1.97 -1.04
C VAL A 118 14.49 0.58 -1.64
N ASP A 119 15.36 -0.36 -1.29
CA ASP A 119 15.38 -1.72 -1.81
C ASP A 119 14.09 -2.49 -1.48
N ILE A 120 13.58 -2.35 -0.25
CA ILE A 120 12.32 -2.97 0.16
C ILE A 120 11.17 -2.44 -0.69
N ALA A 121 11.08 -1.12 -0.86
CA ALA A 121 10.01 -0.51 -1.66
C ALA A 121 10.10 -0.89 -3.14
N VAL A 122 11.31 -0.87 -3.71
CA VAL A 122 11.55 -1.25 -5.12
C VAL A 122 11.18 -2.70 -5.36
N LYS A 123 11.63 -3.64 -4.52
CA LYS A 123 11.29 -5.07 -4.62
C LYS A 123 9.78 -5.30 -4.53
N GLN A 124 9.12 -4.57 -3.63
CA GLN A 124 7.67 -4.63 -3.49
C GLN A 124 6.98 -4.16 -4.79
N ILE A 125 7.35 -2.98 -5.31
CA ILE A 125 6.78 -2.40 -6.54
C ILE A 125 6.99 -3.33 -7.73
N GLN A 126 8.21 -3.86 -7.90
CA GLN A 126 8.52 -4.79 -8.99
C GLN A 126 7.68 -6.06 -8.92
N ARG A 127 7.49 -6.61 -7.72
CA ARG A 127 6.66 -7.80 -7.52
C ARG A 127 5.18 -7.51 -7.81
N LEU A 128 4.66 -6.37 -7.37
CA LEU A 128 3.29 -5.92 -7.67
C LEU A 128 3.09 -5.74 -9.18
N HIS A 129 4.06 -5.11 -9.86
CA HIS A 129 4.03 -4.93 -11.30
C HIS A 129 4.02 -6.28 -12.04
N GLY A 130 4.87 -7.24 -11.63
CA GLY A 130 4.88 -8.61 -12.18
C GLY A 130 3.56 -9.35 -12.02
N TYR A 131 2.74 -8.97 -11.03
CA TYR A 131 1.41 -9.50 -10.80
C TYR A 131 0.30 -8.76 -11.60
N GLY A 132 0.63 -7.64 -12.23
CA GLY A 132 -0.33 -6.79 -12.96
C GLY A 132 -0.90 -5.61 -12.18
N LEU A 133 -0.45 -5.38 -10.95
CA LEU A 133 -0.81 -4.21 -10.14
C LEU A 133 0.11 -3.02 -10.46
N ASN A 134 -0.19 -2.30 -11.54
CA ASN A 134 0.70 -1.33 -12.17
C ASN A 134 0.52 0.12 -11.63
N ARG A 135 -0.33 0.32 -10.63
CA ARG A 135 -0.61 1.64 -10.08
C ARG A 135 -0.17 1.68 -8.63
N VAL A 136 0.76 2.59 -8.32
CA VAL A 136 1.32 2.76 -6.98
C VAL A 136 1.09 4.18 -6.50
N HIS A 137 0.76 4.32 -5.22
CA HIS A 137 0.74 5.56 -4.47
C HIS A 137 1.85 5.54 -3.41
N LEU A 138 2.80 6.46 -3.50
CA LEU A 138 3.89 6.56 -2.53
C LEU A 138 3.50 7.49 -1.38
N TYR A 139 3.41 6.94 -0.16
CA TYR A 139 3.20 7.71 1.06
C TYR A 139 4.52 8.34 1.51
N THR A 140 4.70 9.62 1.20
CA THR A 140 6.01 10.29 1.34
C THR A 140 6.31 10.81 2.75
N LEU A 141 5.29 11.08 3.55
CA LEU A 141 5.39 11.74 4.87
C LEU A 141 6.29 13.00 4.85
N ASN A 142 6.20 13.79 3.76
CA ASN A 142 7.03 14.98 3.50
C ASN A 142 8.54 14.70 3.43
N ARG A 143 8.93 13.51 2.99
CA ARG A 143 10.33 13.09 2.83
C ARG A 143 10.62 12.72 1.38
N PRO A 144 10.82 13.70 0.49
CA PRO A 144 10.93 13.47 -0.95
C PRO A 144 12.15 12.65 -1.35
N GLN A 145 13.23 12.66 -0.56
CA GLN A 145 14.46 11.95 -0.90
C GLN A 145 14.27 10.44 -1.04
N TRP A 146 13.39 9.81 -0.22
CA TRP A 146 13.08 8.38 -0.36
C TRP A 146 12.33 8.08 -1.65
N VAL A 147 11.41 8.96 -2.04
CA VAL A 147 10.68 8.83 -3.31
C VAL A 147 11.63 8.98 -4.49
N GLN A 148 12.54 9.96 -4.44
CA GLN A 148 13.56 10.15 -5.48
C GLN A 148 14.45 8.91 -5.62
N GLY A 149 14.91 8.32 -4.51
CA GLY A 149 15.69 7.09 -4.50
C GLY A 149 14.94 5.90 -5.11
N ILE A 150 13.67 5.71 -4.74
CA ILE A 150 12.82 4.65 -5.31
C ILE A 150 12.64 4.84 -6.81
N LEU A 151 12.29 6.04 -7.27
CA LEU A 151 12.10 6.31 -8.69
C LEU A 151 13.39 6.10 -9.48
N HIS A 152 14.52 6.61 -8.97
CA HIS A 152 15.83 6.39 -9.58
C HIS A 152 16.18 4.90 -9.70
N ALA A 153 15.93 4.12 -8.66
CA ALA A 153 16.22 2.68 -8.67
C ALA A 153 15.27 1.89 -9.61
N LEU A 154 14.03 2.34 -9.78
CA LEU A 154 13.08 1.73 -10.72
C LEU A 154 13.41 2.05 -12.18
N ASP A 155 14.02 3.20 -12.47
CA ASP A 155 14.44 3.61 -13.81
C ASP A 155 15.74 2.91 -14.27
N GLN A 156 16.47 2.25 -13.36
CA GLN A 156 17.67 1.47 -13.70
C GLN A 156 17.22 0.13 -14.31
N PRO A 157 17.81 -0.29 -15.44
CA PRO A 157 17.54 -1.64 -15.96
C PRO A 157 18.00 -2.65 -14.91
N ALA A 158 17.18 -3.69 -14.69
CA ALA A 158 17.58 -4.82 -13.84
C ALA A 158 18.89 -5.42 -14.38
N LEU A 159 19.93 -5.48 -13.54
CA LEU A 159 21.22 -6.10 -13.85
C LEU A 159 21.07 -7.62 -14.02
#